data_c0ac7b485a457af80b97b5fc0e0f4072
#
_entry.id   c0ac7b485a457af80b97b5fc0e0f4072
#
_cell.length_a   1.000
_cell.length_b   1.000
_cell.length_c   1.000
_cell.angle_alpha   90.00
_cell.angle_beta   90.00
_cell.angle_gamma   90.00
#
_symmetry.space_group_name_H-M   'P 1'
#
loop_
_entity.id
_entity.type
_entity.pdbx_description
1 polymer ?
#
loop_
_entity_poly.entity_id
_entity_poly.type
_entity_poly.pdbx_seq_one_letter_code
_entity_poly.pdbx_strand_id
1 'polypeptide(L)'
;MTKMISLEEARELVLSRVTPLEAETVDLLDAAGRVAAADLKSDIDVSPFAHAAMDGYAVRRCDLAGATAESPITLEVIDEVPAGGVFEGTPQAGQCVRIMTGAALPGCFDAVVKYEIVSMVEGDGKPGGRVAFSAQPKERDNVREAGEEARAGEIVVNKGEVITTAGVGFLAGCGVLRVPVYR
;
A
#
# COMPACT_ATOMS: atom_id res chain seq x y z
N MET A 1 -27.00 1.27 56.73
CA MET A 1 -27.40 0.50 55.54
C MET A 1 -26.55 0.93 54.38
N THR A 2 -25.74 0.06 53.84
CA THR A 2 -24.95 0.32 52.64
C THR A 2 -25.92 0.38 51.44
N LYS A 3 -26.01 1.54 50.77
CA LYS A 3 -26.88 1.70 49.60
C LYS A 3 -26.28 0.83 48.47
N MET A 4 -27.07 -0.10 47.93
CA MET A 4 -26.67 -0.82 46.71
C MET A 4 -26.64 0.17 45.54
N ILE A 5 -25.57 0.18 44.80
CA ILE A 5 -25.38 0.99 43.58
C ILE A 5 -25.40 0.07 42.35
N SER A 6 -25.76 0.61 41.19
CA SER A 6 -25.71 -0.14 39.93
C SER A 6 -24.28 -0.42 39.53
N LEU A 7 -24.09 -1.32 38.56
CA LEU A 7 -22.77 -1.61 37.98
C LEU A 7 -22.17 -0.36 37.29
N GLU A 8 -23.03 0.39 36.60
CA GLU A 8 -22.68 1.64 35.93
C GLU A 8 -22.21 2.70 36.92
N GLU A 9 -22.96 2.91 38.00
CA GLU A 9 -22.59 3.85 39.08
C GLU A 9 -21.29 3.44 39.77
N ALA A 10 -21.09 2.14 40.02
CA ALA A 10 -19.84 1.62 40.56
C ALA A 10 -18.64 1.85 39.65
N ARG A 11 -18.80 1.60 38.34
CA ARG A 11 -17.78 1.83 37.31
C ARG A 11 -17.40 3.32 37.25
N GLU A 12 -18.38 4.20 37.15
CA GLU A 12 -18.15 5.65 37.12
C GLU A 12 -17.42 6.13 38.39
N LEU A 13 -17.81 5.63 39.56
CA LEU A 13 -17.17 5.98 40.81
C LEU A 13 -15.70 5.55 40.85
N VAL A 14 -15.37 4.37 40.35
CA VAL A 14 -13.98 3.88 40.25
C VAL A 14 -13.20 4.75 39.27
N LEU A 15 -13.73 4.94 38.05
CA LEU A 15 -13.05 5.68 36.99
C LEU A 15 -12.83 7.15 37.37
N SER A 16 -13.74 7.77 38.15
CA SER A 16 -13.60 9.16 38.63
C SER A 16 -12.44 9.35 39.62
N ARG A 17 -11.88 8.24 40.15
CA ARG A 17 -10.78 8.28 41.13
C ARG A 17 -9.45 7.80 40.58
N VAL A 18 -9.43 7.36 39.32
CA VAL A 18 -8.23 6.90 38.65
C VAL A 18 -7.74 8.01 37.73
N THR A 19 -6.47 8.31 37.80
CA THR A 19 -5.78 9.21 36.83
C THR A 19 -4.81 8.41 36.01
N PRO A 20 -4.71 8.67 34.69
CA PRO A 20 -3.67 8.05 33.85
C PRO A 20 -2.29 8.34 34.42
N LEU A 21 -1.37 7.40 34.27
CA LEU A 21 0.03 7.59 34.60
C LEU A 21 0.66 8.65 33.69
N GLU A 22 1.83 9.15 34.08
CA GLU A 22 2.58 10.09 33.23
C GLU A 22 2.96 9.45 31.90
N ALA A 23 3.01 10.26 30.85
CA ALA A 23 3.49 9.83 29.55
C ALA A 23 5.02 9.88 29.49
N GLU A 24 5.60 8.92 28.81
CA GLU A 24 7.03 8.90 28.45
C GLU A 24 7.17 8.55 26.96
N THR A 25 8.30 8.91 26.35
CA THR A 25 8.57 8.54 24.96
C THR A 25 9.58 7.40 24.95
N VAL A 26 9.21 6.29 24.33
CA VAL A 26 10.05 5.08 24.20
C VAL A 26 10.40 4.83 22.75
N ASP A 27 11.41 4.01 22.51
CA ASP A 27 11.69 3.50 21.18
C ASP A 27 10.57 2.53 20.75
N LEU A 28 10.28 2.47 19.45
CA LEU A 28 9.13 1.73 18.92
C LEU A 28 9.12 0.25 19.36
N LEU A 29 10.28 -0.40 19.42
CA LEU A 29 10.39 -1.81 19.84
C LEU A 29 10.01 -2.03 21.30
N ASP A 30 10.16 -1.02 22.15
CA ASP A 30 9.80 -1.07 23.58
C ASP A 30 8.33 -0.68 23.82
N ALA A 31 7.60 -0.31 22.76
CA ALA A 31 6.20 0.11 22.85
C ALA A 31 5.21 -1.07 22.84
N ALA A 32 5.65 -2.29 22.52
CA ALA A 32 4.77 -3.45 22.48
C ALA A 32 4.11 -3.72 23.86
N GLY A 33 2.78 -3.83 23.88
CA GLY A 33 1.99 -4.01 25.10
C GLY A 33 1.76 -2.74 25.93
N ARG A 34 2.36 -1.60 25.54
CA ARG A 34 2.14 -0.30 26.18
C ARG A 34 0.87 0.37 25.62
N VAL A 35 0.35 1.33 26.34
CA VAL A 35 -0.82 2.13 25.95
C VAL A 35 -0.36 3.45 25.36
N ALA A 36 -0.82 3.80 24.16
CA ALA A 36 -0.50 5.06 23.49
C ALA A 36 -0.98 6.27 24.31
N ALA A 37 -0.09 7.21 24.59
CA ALA A 37 -0.40 8.42 25.35
C ALA A 37 -0.86 9.60 24.46
N ALA A 38 -0.72 9.46 23.15
CA ALA A 38 -1.20 10.38 22.12
C ALA A 38 -1.63 9.60 20.87
N ASP A 39 -2.35 10.27 19.96
CA ASP A 39 -2.61 9.72 18.64
C ASP A 39 -1.29 9.59 17.88
N LEU A 40 -1.04 8.39 17.34
CA LEU A 40 0.13 8.10 16.53
C LEU A 40 -0.25 8.22 15.05
N LYS A 41 0.53 8.97 14.32
CA LYS A 41 0.27 9.26 12.90
C LYS A 41 1.35 8.65 12.03
N SER A 42 0.99 8.29 10.81
CA SER A 42 1.97 7.90 9.81
C SER A 42 2.84 9.10 9.40
N ASP A 43 4.15 8.93 9.38
CA ASP A 43 5.09 9.96 8.92
C ASP A 43 5.21 10.00 7.39
N ILE A 44 4.81 8.92 6.71
CA ILE A 44 4.93 8.73 5.26
C ILE A 44 3.64 8.13 4.68
N ASP A 45 3.49 8.22 3.37
CA ASP A 45 2.53 7.39 2.64
C ASP A 45 3.02 5.93 2.61
N VAL A 46 2.16 4.97 2.93
CA VAL A 46 2.45 3.53 2.85
C VAL A 46 1.62 2.94 1.71
N SER A 47 2.16 2.52 0.62
CA SER A 47 3.48 2.69 -0.02
C SER A 47 3.70 4.15 -0.49
N PRO A 48 4.96 4.65 -0.60
CA PRO A 48 5.22 6.04 -1.01
C PRO A 48 5.06 6.28 -2.53
N PHE A 49 4.76 5.27 -3.32
CA PHE A 49 4.52 5.35 -4.76
C PHE A 49 3.46 4.35 -5.20
N ALA A 50 2.79 4.65 -6.30
CA ALA A 50 1.91 3.69 -6.96
C ALA A 50 2.75 2.53 -7.54
N HIS A 51 2.28 1.29 -7.35
CA HIS A 51 3.02 0.10 -7.75
C HIS A 51 2.12 -0.98 -8.35
N ALA A 52 2.74 -1.91 -9.08
CA ALA A 52 2.04 -3.04 -9.66
C ALA A 52 1.53 -3.99 -8.56
N ALA A 53 0.24 -4.32 -8.60
CA ALA A 53 -0.36 -5.30 -7.71
C ALA A 53 -0.12 -6.75 -8.16
N MET A 54 0.27 -6.94 -9.42
CA MET A 54 0.45 -8.25 -10.07
C MET A 54 1.65 -8.20 -11.02
N ASP A 55 2.25 -9.36 -11.27
CA ASP A 55 3.20 -9.52 -12.36
C ASP A 55 2.48 -9.36 -13.70
N GLY A 56 3.06 -8.59 -14.60
CA GLY A 56 2.40 -8.30 -15.87
C GLY A 56 3.13 -7.30 -16.75
N TYR A 57 2.36 -6.51 -17.47
CA TYR A 57 2.85 -5.48 -18.37
C TYR A 57 2.23 -4.14 -18.01
N ALA A 58 3.05 -3.14 -17.72
CA ALA A 58 2.65 -1.75 -17.61
C ALA A 58 2.35 -1.21 -19.00
N VAL A 59 1.16 -0.68 -19.20
CA VAL A 59 0.62 -0.24 -20.48
C VAL A 59 0.01 1.14 -20.39
N ARG A 60 -0.05 1.84 -21.53
CA ARG A 60 -0.96 2.97 -21.71
C ARG A 60 -2.26 2.44 -22.28
N ARG A 61 -3.36 2.65 -21.59
CA ARG A 61 -4.68 2.17 -22.00
C ARG A 61 -5.08 2.64 -23.39
N CYS A 62 -4.65 3.85 -23.77
CA CYS A 62 -4.92 4.38 -25.11
C CYS A 62 -4.31 3.53 -26.24
N ASP A 63 -3.18 2.87 -26.00
CA ASP A 63 -2.55 1.99 -26.99
C ASP A 63 -3.33 0.67 -27.18
N LEU A 64 -4.23 0.34 -26.25
CA LEU A 64 -5.07 -0.86 -26.28
C LEU A 64 -6.55 -0.54 -26.62
N ALA A 65 -6.82 0.68 -27.09
CA ALA A 65 -8.18 1.08 -27.46
C ALA A 65 -8.71 0.21 -28.61
N GLY A 66 -9.86 -0.45 -28.37
CA GLY A 66 -10.48 -1.36 -29.35
C GLY A 66 -9.91 -2.77 -29.39
N ALA A 67 -9.00 -3.14 -28.49
CA ALA A 67 -8.54 -4.52 -28.37
C ALA A 67 -9.69 -5.46 -27.99
N THR A 68 -9.84 -6.57 -28.72
CA THR A 68 -10.80 -7.65 -28.46
C THR A 68 -10.13 -9.01 -28.59
N ALA A 69 -10.81 -10.07 -28.18
CA ALA A 69 -10.30 -11.44 -28.37
C ALA A 69 -10.15 -11.82 -29.85
N GLU A 70 -11.02 -11.28 -30.72
CA GLU A 70 -10.99 -11.52 -32.18
C GLU A 70 -9.98 -10.62 -32.90
N SER A 71 -9.64 -9.47 -32.30
CA SER A 71 -8.70 -8.50 -32.83
C SER A 71 -7.78 -7.97 -31.71
N PRO A 72 -6.85 -8.80 -31.23
CA PRO A 72 -5.92 -8.38 -30.18
C PRO A 72 -4.92 -7.35 -30.71
N ILE A 73 -4.50 -6.44 -29.83
CA ILE A 73 -3.48 -5.43 -30.11
C ILE A 73 -2.13 -5.90 -29.58
N THR A 74 -1.11 -5.85 -30.42
CA THR A 74 0.24 -6.28 -30.06
C THR A 74 1.11 -5.08 -29.70
N LEU A 75 1.78 -5.16 -28.54
CA LEU A 75 2.78 -4.18 -28.11
C LEU A 75 4.17 -4.81 -28.04
N GLU A 76 5.19 -3.98 -28.25
CA GLU A 76 6.59 -4.33 -28.06
C GLU A 76 6.95 -4.20 -26.58
N VAL A 77 7.66 -5.18 -26.02
CA VAL A 77 8.20 -5.12 -24.65
C VAL A 77 9.59 -4.48 -24.71
N ILE A 78 9.70 -3.25 -24.17
CA ILE A 78 10.94 -2.47 -24.29
C ILE A 78 11.85 -2.57 -23.07
N ASP A 79 11.32 -2.97 -21.90
CA ASP A 79 12.09 -3.09 -20.67
C ASP A 79 11.41 -4.03 -19.67
N GLU A 80 12.12 -4.37 -18.59
CA GLU A 80 11.61 -5.13 -17.44
C GLU A 80 11.94 -4.41 -16.12
N VAL A 81 10.92 -4.13 -15.30
CA VAL A 81 11.04 -3.45 -14.01
C VAL A 81 10.80 -4.46 -12.90
N PRO A 82 11.85 -4.97 -12.24
CA PRO A 82 11.73 -5.79 -11.04
C PRO A 82 11.32 -4.97 -9.82
N ALA A 83 10.88 -5.63 -8.74
CA ALA A 83 10.66 -4.97 -7.46
C ALA A 83 11.92 -4.21 -7.01
N GLY A 84 11.76 -2.94 -6.66
CA GLY A 84 12.87 -2.01 -6.34
C GLY A 84 13.56 -1.40 -7.57
N GLY A 85 13.19 -1.80 -8.79
CA GLY A 85 13.66 -1.17 -10.01
C GLY A 85 12.83 0.07 -10.39
N VAL A 86 13.40 0.90 -11.25
CA VAL A 86 12.76 2.09 -11.82
C VAL A 86 12.96 2.08 -13.33
N PHE A 87 11.89 2.38 -14.07
CA PHE A 87 11.96 2.61 -15.50
C PHE A 87 12.26 4.09 -15.79
N GLU A 88 13.36 4.36 -16.46
CA GLU A 88 13.80 5.72 -16.80
C GLU A 88 13.53 6.11 -18.27
N GLY A 89 12.91 5.20 -19.05
CA GLY A 89 12.66 5.40 -20.46
C GLY A 89 11.43 6.27 -20.77
N THR A 90 11.27 6.57 -22.05
CA THR A 90 10.07 7.22 -22.58
C THR A 90 9.45 6.31 -23.65
N PRO A 91 8.34 5.59 -23.32
CA PRO A 91 7.75 4.65 -24.25
C PRO A 91 7.09 5.37 -25.43
N GLN A 92 7.24 4.82 -26.63
CA GLN A 92 6.52 5.23 -27.82
C GLN A 92 5.14 4.56 -27.88
N ALA A 93 4.29 5.00 -28.83
CA ALA A 93 3.03 4.31 -29.10
C ALA A 93 3.29 2.85 -29.51
N GLY A 94 2.50 1.92 -28.97
CA GLY A 94 2.65 0.49 -29.23
C GLY A 94 3.76 -0.20 -28.42
N GLN A 95 4.23 0.43 -27.33
CA GLN A 95 5.23 -0.14 -26.42
C GLN A 95 4.69 -0.34 -25.01
N CYS A 96 5.16 -1.38 -24.34
CA CYS A 96 4.87 -1.67 -22.93
C CYS A 96 6.16 -2.09 -22.20
N VAL A 97 6.08 -2.16 -20.89
CA VAL A 97 7.18 -2.59 -20.03
C VAL A 97 6.70 -3.77 -19.19
N ARG A 98 7.49 -4.84 -19.14
CA ARG A 98 7.25 -5.93 -18.20
C ARG A 98 7.48 -5.42 -16.79
N ILE A 99 6.55 -5.67 -15.87
CA ILE A 99 6.60 -5.16 -14.49
C ILE A 99 6.28 -6.27 -13.50
N MET A 100 7.04 -6.31 -12.39
CA MET A 100 6.83 -7.27 -11.33
C MET A 100 6.03 -6.66 -10.18
N THR A 101 5.32 -7.50 -9.45
CA THR A 101 4.57 -7.13 -8.24
C THR A 101 5.43 -6.32 -7.29
N GLY A 102 4.92 -5.19 -6.79
CA GLY A 102 5.63 -4.27 -5.90
C GLY A 102 6.58 -3.29 -6.60
N ALA A 103 6.83 -3.44 -7.91
CA ALA A 103 7.63 -2.48 -8.66
C ALA A 103 6.86 -1.16 -8.86
N ALA A 104 7.55 -0.03 -8.74
CA ALA A 104 6.96 1.29 -8.97
C ALA A 104 6.38 1.40 -10.39
N LEU A 105 5.11 1.79 -10.51
CA LEU A 105 4.49 2.02 -11.80
C LEU A 105 5.05 3.33 -12.39
N PRO A 106 5.72 3.28 -13.56
CA PRO A 106 6.22 4.49 -14.19
C PRO A 106 5.06 5.42 -14.57
N GLY A 107 5.22 6.72 -14.32
CA GLY A 107 4.15 7.72 -14.51
C GLY A 107 3.64 7.90 -15.95
N CYS A 108 4.33 7.28 -16.92
CA CYS A 108 3.91 7.24 -18.32
C CYS A 108 2.91 6.11 -18.64
N PHE A 109 2.66 5.20 -17.69
CA PHE A 109 1.70 4.10 -17.81
C PHE A 109 0.55 4.29 -16.81
N ASP A 110 -0.61 3.77 -17.15
CA ASP A 110 -1.84 3.98 -16.38
C ASP A 110 -2.57 2.71 -15.95
N ALA A 111 -2.07 1.53 -16.37
CA ALA A 111 -2.60 0.24 -15.95
C ALA A 111 -1.53 -0.86 -16.04
N VAL A 112 -1.78 -1.97 -15.34
CA VAL A 112 -1.01 -3.21 -15.43
C VAL A 112 -1.93 -4.34 -15.91
N VAL A 113 -1.55 -5.00 -17.00
CA VAL A 113 -2.25 -6.19 -17.51
C VAL A 113 -1.50 -7.43 -17.05
N LYS A 114 -2.21 -8.33 -16.36
CA LYS A 114 -1.63 -9.55 -15.79
C LYS A 114 -0.97 -10.41 -16.85
N TYR A 115 0.15 -11.01 -16.48
CA TYR A 115 0.93 -11.89 -17.32
C TYR A 115 0.11 -13.05 -17.92
N GLU A 116 -0.79 -13.64 -17.13
CA GLU A 116 -1.55 -14.84 -17.48
C GLU A 116 -2.61 -14.62 -18.58
N ILE A 117 -3.02 -13.35 -18.81
CA ILE A 117 -4.08 -13.03 -19.75
C ILE A 117 -3.57 -12.42 -21.07
N VAL A 118 -2.25 -12.36 -21.25
CA VAL A 118 -1.63 -11.91 -22.51
C VAL A 118 -1.15 -13.10 -23.31
N SER A 119 -1.01 -12.92 -24.62
CA SER A 119 -0.47 -13.94 -25.53
C SER A 119 0.91 -13.53 -26.03
N MET A 120 1.87 -14.44 -25.98
CA MET A 120 3.18 -14.23 -26.55
C MET A 120 3.09 -14.29 -28.08
N VAL A 121 3.57 -13.24 -28.76
CA VAL A 121 3.59 -13.15 -30.23
C VAL A 121 4.99 -13.40 -30.75
N GLU A 122 5.99 -12.80 -30.09
CA GLU A 122 7.39 -12.96 -30.45
C GLU A 122 8.23 -12.95 -29.15
N GLY A 123 9.21 -13.85 -29.09
CA GLY A 123 10.06 -14.03 -27.92
C GLY A 123 9.33 -14.68 -26.74
N ASP A 124 9.85 -14.43 -25.53
CA ASP A 124 9.39 -15.01 -24.26
C ASP A 124 8.67 -14.00 -23.35
N GLY A 125 8.19 -12.89 -23.91
CA GLY A 125 7.54 -11.81 -23.16
C GLY A 125 8.49 -10.90 -22.39
N LYS A 126 9.79 -10.99 -22.66
CA LYS A 126 10.84 -10.13 -22.12
C LYS A 126 11.21 -9.01 -23.10
N PRO A 127 12.08 -8.06 -22.69
CA PRO A 127 12.52 -6.98 -23.57
C PRO A 127 13.03 -7.49 -24.93
N GLY A 128 12.59 -6.84 -26.00
CA GLY A 128 12.81 -7.23 -27.39
C GLY A 128 11.75 -8.19 -27.94
N GLY A 129 10.85 -8.73 -27.11
CA GLY A 129 9.70 -9.53 -27.52
C GLY A 129 8.46 -8.71 -27.79
N ARG A 130 7.37 -9.40 -28.20
CA ARG A 130 6.06 -8.78 -28.45
C ARG A 130 4.95 -9.60 -27.82
N VAL A 131 4.00 -8.90 -27.20
CA VAL A 131 2.86 -9.50 -26.51
C VAL A 131 1.55 -8.92 -27.01
N ALA A 132 0.50 -9.75 -27.09
CA ALA A 132 -0.81 -9.36 -27.59
C ALA A 132 -1.82 -9.31 -26.41
N PHE A 133 -2.64 -8.28 -26.45
CA PHE A 133 -3.67 -7.98 -25.47
C PHE A 133 -5.05 -8.10 -26.12
N SER A 134 -5.91 -8.90 -25.53
CA SER A 134 -7.27 -9.19 -26.02
C SER A 134 -8.34 -8.26 -25.45
N ALA A 135 -7.98 -7.28 -24.63
CA ALA A 135 -8.91 -6.29 -24.08
C ALA A 135 -8.16 -5.03 -23.63
N GLN A 136 -8.86 -3.89 -23.66
CA GLN A 136 -8.39 -2.67 -23.00
C GLN A 136 -8.61 -2.81 -21.49
N PRO A 137 -7.57 -2.62 -20.64
CA PRO A 137 -7.74 -2.66 -19.19
C PRO A 137 -8.56 -1.45 -18.69
N LYS A 138 -9.09 -1.56 -17.48
CA LYS A 138 -9.69 -0.41 -16.78
C LYS A 138 -8.61 0.57 -16.36
N GLU A 139 -9.02 1.78 -16.04
CA GLU A 139 -8.11 2.76 -15.46
C GLU A 139 -7.59 2.26 -14.12
N ARG A 140 -6.29 2.36 -13.92
CA ARG A 140 -5.57 1.88 -12.74
C ARG A 140 -5.76 0.38 -12.45
N ASP A 141 -6.08 -0.43 -13.47
CA ASP A 141 -6.25 -1.87 -13.31
C ASP A 141 -4.95 -2.51 -12.82
N ASN A 142 -5.04 -3.32 -11.76
CA ASN A 142 -3.92 -3.95 -11.05
C ASN A 142 -2.82 -2.97 -10.59
N VAL A 143 -3.19 -1.76 -10.22
CA VAL A 143 -2.30 -0.76 -9.62
C VAL A 143 -2.73 -0.51 -8.18
N ARG A 144 -1.80 -0.54 -7.26
CA ARG A 144 -1.94 -0.06 -5.88
C ARG A 144 -1.50 1.39 -5.82
N GLU A 145 -2.33 2.25 -5.24
CA GLU A 145 -2.01 3.68 -5.16
C GLU A 145 -1.04 4.00 -4.02
N ALA A 146 -0.32 5.12 -4.14
CA ALA A 146 0.46 5.63 -3.03
C ALA A 146 -0.46 5.95 -1.84
N GLY A 147 -0.03 5.56 -0.62
CA GLY A 147 -0.80 5.78 0.60
C GLY A 147 -2.11 4.99 0.69
N GLU A 148 -2.26 3.88 -0.05
CA GLU A 148 -3.47 3.04 0.02
C GLU A 148 -3.65 2.39 1.40
N GLU A 149 -2.56 2.07 2.09
CA GLU A 149 -2.60 1.44 3.41
C GLU A 149 -2.63 2.46 4.56
N ALA A 150 -1.89 3.55 4.43
CA ALA A 150 -1.94 4.70 5.34
C ALA A 150 -1.33 5.93 4.64
N ARG A 151 -1.92 7.09 4.87
CA ARG A 151 -1.41 8.36 4.35
C ARG A 151 -0.59 9.10 5.40
N ALA A 152 0.39 9.86 4.96
CA ALA A 152 1.14 10.76 5.81
C ALA A 152 0.20 11.68 6.61
N GLY A 153 0.36 11.72 7.93
CA GLY A 153 -0.49 12.48 8.85
C GLY A 153 -1.78 11.77 9.30
N GLU A 154 -2.13 10.61 8.72
CA GLU A 154 -3.27 9.81 9.15
C GLU A 154 -3.01 9.16 10.52
N ILE A 155 -4.04 9.14 11.39
CA ILE A 155 -3.96 8.48 12.70
C ILE A 155 -4.03 6.97 12.48
N VAL A 156 -2.99 6.26 12.88
CA VAL A 156 -2.86 4.81 12.72
C VAL A 156 -3.00 4.04 14.05
N VAL A 157 -2.84 4.73 15.18
CA VAL A 157 -3.17 4.24 16.53
C VAL A 157 -3.74 5.41 17.32
N ASN A 158 -4.90 5.23 17.95
CA ASN A 158 -5.50 6.28 18.75
C ASN A 158 -4.91 6.32 20.17
N LYS A 159 -4.92 7.49 20.77
CA LYS A 159 -4.61 7.66 22.18
C LYS A 159 -5.47 6.72 23.04
N GLY A 160 -4.83 6.01 23.97
CA GLY A 160 -5.49 5.06 24.87
C GLY A 160 -5.59 3.63 24.33
N GLU A 161 -5.17 3.38 23.09
CA GLU A 161 -5.08 2.04 22.53
C GLU A 161 -3.80 1.31 22.96
N VAL A 162 -3.90 -0.01 23.11
CA VAL A 162 -2.75 -0.87 23.38
C VAL A 162 -1.99 -1.11 22.07
N ILE A 163 -0.70 -0.80 22.05
CA ILE A 163 0.17 -1.04 20.90
C ILE A 163 0.52 -2.53 20.88
N THR A 164 -0.08 -3.27 19.95
CA THR A 164 0.19 -4.70 19.78
C THR A 164 1.53 -4.93 19.07
N THR A 165 2.05 -6.16 19.09
CA THR A 165 3.24 -6.53 18.31
C THR A 165 3.04 -6.28 16.81
N ALA A 166 1.83 -6.58 16.27
CA ALA A 166 1.49 -6.24 14.89
C ALA A 166 1.45 -4.72 14.67
N GLY A 167 0.93 -3.96 15.65
CA GLY A 167 0.94 -2.50 15.65
C GLY A 167 2.36 -1.91 15.59
N VAL A 168 3.33 -2.50 16.29
CA VAL A 168 4.75 -2.11 16.20
C VAL A 168 5.26 -2.29 14.76
N GLY A 169 4.96 -3.43 14.11
CA GLY A 169 5.34 -3.66 12.72
C GLY A 169 4.72 -2.66 11.75
N PHE A 170 3.42 -2.35 11.94
CA PHE A 170 2.73 -1.36 11.11
C PHE A 170 3.27 0.06 11.32
N LEU A 171 3.48 0.48 12.58
CA LEU A 171 4.08 1.77 12.91
C LEU A 171 5.50 1.93 12.34
N ALA A 172 6.30 0.85 12.34
CA ALA A 172 7.60 0.85 11.67
C ALA A 172 7.47 1.12 10.16
N GLY A 173 6.50 0.47 9.50
CA GLY A 173 6.15 0.72 8.08
C GLY A 173 5.68 2.15 7.83
N CYS A 174 5.05 2.79 8.82
CA CYS A 174 4.62 4.18 8.79
C CYS A 174 5.75 5.20 9.07
N GLY A 175 7.00 4.74 9.28
CA GLY A 175 8.16 5.60 9.57
C GLY A 175 8.28 6.03 11.04
N VAL A 176 7.39 5.59 11.93
CA VAL A 176 7.38 5.97 13.34
C VAL A 176 8.48 5.22 14.08
N LEU A 177 9.41 5.94 14.68
CA LEU A 177 10.55 5.35 15.40
C LEU A 177 10.43 5.50 16.92
N ARG A 178 9.72 6.51 17.41
CA ARG A 178 9.55 6.81 18.83
C ARG A 178 8.08 7.10 19.14
N VAL A 179 7.61 6.59 20.27
CA VAL A 179 6.17 6.56 20.60
C VAL A 179 5.95 7.11 22.02
N PRO A 180 5.04 8.07 22.19
CA PRO A 180 4.55 8.46 23.50
C PRO A 180 3.62 7.38 24.06
N VAL A 181 3.95 6.85 25.23
CA VAL A 181 3.17 5.82 25.93
C VAL A 181 2.95 6.18 27.38
N TYR A 182 1.90 5.66 28.02
CA TYR A 182 1.76 5.74 29.47
C TYR A 182 2.72 4.76 30.17
N ARG A 183 3.22 5.17 31.35
CA ARG A 183 4.09 4.33 32.18
C ARG A 183 3.36 3.10 32.75
#